data_458081f311a6420655bd98a2fcaa3170
#
_entry.id   458081f311a6420655bd98a2fcaa3170
#
_cell.length_a   1.000
_cell.length_b   1.000
_cell.length_c   1.000
_cell.angle_alpha   90.00
_cell.angle_beta   90.00
_cell.angle_gamma   90.00
#
_symmetry.space_group_name_H-M   'P 1'
#
loop_
_entity.id
_entity.type
_entity.pdbx_description
1 polymer ?
#
loop_
_entity_poly.entity_id
_entity_poly.type
_entity_poly.pdbx_seq_one_letter_code
_entity_poly.pdbx_strand_id
1 'polypeptide(L)'
;MRALLLLAVFLQAQAPAPLPGTDIYLVPLKGGLASMKTATPTPLSTAPGYDNQPFFSADGRRVLFAANHDGKQTDVFVFNRETGRVTQLTTTPENENSPTYLPSGKTDADGFSVVRSEMDKTQRLWRFNATGREPYLLLTDVKPVGYHAWVDPDRVALFILGEPNSLQLASVNSGKSEVVANGIGRSLHRIPGTRAVSFVHREPSGDYWIKQIDADSRKIEPLTKVVDGAADRDMAWMPDGKTILMSGGTKVFSWTRGASSWTEVFDAALHNLGAVSRIAVSPKGDAIAIVVAEPKR
;
A
#
# COMPACT_ATOMS: atom_id res chain seq x y z
N MET A 1 4.40 -1.48 66.02
CA MET A 1 3.82 -0.88 64.81
C MET A 1 4.87 -0.95 63.69
N ARG A 2 4.68 -1.84 62.73
CA ARG A 2 5.56 -1.94 61.54
C ARG A 2 4.84 -1.22 60.36
N ALA A 3 5.44 -0.15 59.87
CA ALA A 3 4.95 0.58 58.71
C ALA A 3 5.29 -0.22 57.44
N LEU A 4 4.27 -0.62 56.67
CA LEU A 4 4.42 -1.19 55.32
C LEU A 4 4.58 -0.02 54.34
N LEU A 5 5.78 0.13 53.75
CA LEU A 5 5.98 1.01 52.60
C LEU A 5 5.44 0.30 51.35
N LEU A 6 4.35 0.78 50.80
CA LEU A 6 3.87 0.40 49.47
C LEU A 6 4.71 1.13 48.43
N LEU A 7 5.56 0.38 47.72
CA LEU A 7 6.29 0.88 46.53
C LEU A 7 5.31 0.87 45.33
N ALA A 8 4.83 2.02 44.93
CA ALA A 8 4.06 2.17 43.72
C ALA A 8 5.02 2.11 42.52
N VAL A 9 4.99 1.00 41.75
CA VAL A 9 5.71 0.87 40.49
C VAL A 9 4.87 1.58 39.41
N PHE A 10 5.29 2.78 39.00
CA PHE A 10 4.74 3.44 37.83
C PHE A 10 5.24 2.73 36.58
N LEU A 11 4.40 1.93 35.95
CA LEU A 11 4.63 1.47 34.57
C LEU A 11 4.54 2.70 33.66
N GLN A 12 5.67 3.25 33.25
CA GLN A 12 5.70 4.23 32.18
C GLN A 12 5.35 3.51 30.88
N ALA A 13 4.20 3.86 30.29
CA ALA A 13 3.85 3.44 28.94
C ALA A 13 4.95 3.97 28.00
N GLN A 14 5.69 3.06 27.40
CA GLN A 14 6.74 3.38 26.44
C GLN A 14 6.09 4.01 25.20
N ALA A 15 6.53 5.19 24.80
CA ALA A 15 6.05 5.80 23.55
C ALA A 15 6.30 4.84 22.38
N PRO A 16 5.37 4.73 21.43
CA PRO A 16 5.56 3.89 20.25
C PRO A 16 6.85 4.31 19.53
N ALA A 17 7.59 3.30 19.04
CA ALA A 17 8.81 3.56 18.29
C ALA A 17 8.48 4.45 17.07
N PRO A 18 9.35 5.43 16.74
CA PRO A 18 9.15 6.28 15.58
C PRO A 18 9.11 5.43 14.30
N LEU A 19 8.29 5.87 13.32
CA LEU A 19 8.26 5.22 12.01
C LEU A 19 9.65 5.29 11.36
N PRO A 20 10.08 4.23 10.66
CA PRO A 20 11.36 4.26 9.95
C PRO A 20 11.32 5.31 8.84
N GLY A 21 12.38 6.11 8.69
CA GLY A 21 12.51 7.03 7.58
C GLY A 21 12.50 6.26 6.25
N THR A 22 11.63 6.70 5.33
CA THR A 22 11.51 6.13 3.99
C THR A 22 11.24 7.22 2.97
N ASP A 23 11.81 7.06 1.77
CA ASP A 23 11.64 7.97 0.64
C ASP A 23 10.93 7.27 -0.51
N ILE A 24 10.19 8.07 -1.31
CA ILE A 24 9.57 7.60 -2.54
C ILE A 24 10.34 8.14 -3.75
N TYR A 25 10.72 7.24 -4.65
CA TYR A 25 11.35 7.59 -5.92
C TYR A 25 10.46 7.21 -7.10
N LEU A 26 10.42 8.06 -8.12
CA LEU A 26 9.81 7.76 -9.41
C LEU A 26 10.85 7.23 -10.37
N VAL A 27 10.61 6.06 -10.94
CA VAL A 27 11.42 5.42 -11.99
C VAL A 27 10.65 5.53 -13.31
N PRO A 28 11.13 6.29 -14.30
CA PRO A 28 10.43 6.43 -15.59
C PRO A 28 10.52 5.14 -16.42
N LEU A 29 9.44 4.82 -17.12
CA LEU A 29 9.32 3.67 -18.04
C LEU A 29 9.21 4.16 -19.50
N LYS A 30 10.25 4.81 -20.00
CA LYS A 30 10.32 5.29 -21.39
C LYS A 30 10.60 4.11 -22.32
N GLY A 31 9.56 3.46 -22.83
CA GLY A 31 9.68 2.28 -23.69
C GLY A 31 9.41 0.94 -22.98
N GLY A 32 8.70 0.97 -21.86
CA GLY A 32 8.28 -0.22 -21.12
C GLY A 32 9.31 -0.74 -20.12
N LEU A 33 9.09 -1.93 -19.59
CA LEU A 33 9.88 -2.51 -18.49
C LEU A 33 11.37 -2.67 -18.82
N ALA A 34 11.73 -2.91 -20.08
CA ALA A 34 13.13 -3.04 -20.47
C ALA A 34 13.95 -1.77 -20.18
N SER A 35 13.31 -0.60 -20.21
CA SER A 35 13.98 0.67 -19.92
C SER A 35 14.28 0.89 -18.43
N MET A 36 13.69 0.10 -17.52
CA MET A 36 13.94 0.22 -16.08
C MET A 36 15.43 0.01 -15.72
N LYS A 37 16.12 -0.89 -16.43
CA LYS A 37 17.54 -1.19 -16.15
C LYS A 37 18.46 0.03 -16.26
N THR A 38 18.10 1.00 -17.07
CA THR A 38 18.88 2.21 -17.34
C THR A 38 18.18 3.49 -16.86
N ALA A 39 17.01 3.36 -16.26
CA ALA A 39 16.24 4.49 -15.80
C ALA A 39 16.88 5.10 -14.55
N THR A 40 16.92 6.43 -14.49
CA THR A 40 17.40 7.16 -13.31
C THR A 40 16.21 7.49 -12.41
N PRO A 41 16.16 6.97 -11.16
CA PRO A 41 15.14 7.34 -10.19
C PRO A 41 15.23 8.82 -9.82
N THR A 42 14.08 9.47 -9.65
CA THR A 42 13.99 10.84 -9.15
C THR A 42 13.17 10.87 -7.87
N PRO A 43 13.61 11.57 -6.81
CA PRO A 43 12.84 11.63 -5.57
C PRO A 43 11.51 12.33 -5.81
N LEU A 44 10.44 11.80 -5.21
CA LEU A 44 9.11 12.41 -5.20
C LEU A 44 9.02 13.47 -4.11
N SER A 45 9.64 13.20 -2.95
CA SER A 45 9.77 14.10 -1.82
C SER A 45 11.23 14.08 -1.33
N THR A 46 11.69 15.18 -0.78
CA THR A 46 13.01 15.30 -0.13
C THR A 46 12.88 15.71 1.33
N ALA A 47 11.65 15.74 1.85
CA ALA A 47 11.40 15.99 3.27
C ALA A 47 11.88 14.78 4.09
N PRO A 48 12.65 14.99 5.17
CA PRO A 48 13.05 13.86 6.03
C PRO A 48 11.84 13.28 6.75
N GLY A 49 11.87 11.97 6.98
CA GLY A 49 10.84 11.27 7.74
C GLY A 49 10.25 10.09 6.99
N TYR A 50 8.98 9.84 7.21
CA TYR A 50 8.26 8.71 6.62
C TYR A 50 7.47 9.16 5.41
N ASP A 51 7.87 8.73 4.21
CA ASP A 51 7.13 8.84 2.96
C ASP A 51 6.85 7.44 2.43
N ASN A 52 5.58 7.03 2.34
CA ASN A 52 5.25 5.64 2.03
C ASN A 52 3.87 5.49 1.36
N GLN A 53 3.55 4.27 0.90
CA GLN A 53 2.24 3.87 0.39
C GLN A 53 1.78 4.72 -0.81
N PRO A 54 2.62 4.87 -1.85
CA PRO A 54 2.25 5.66 -3.03
C PRO A 54 1.09 5.01 -3.80
N PHE A 55 0.18 5.86 -4.32
CA PHE A 55 -0.92 5.45 -5.17
C PHE A 55 -1.16 6.47 -6.30
N PHE A 56 -1.09 6.03 -7.55
CA PHE A 56 -1.28 6.91 -8.71
C PHE A 56 -2.76 7.24 -8.95
N SER A 57 -3.02 8.47 -9.41
CA SER A 57 -4.31 8.86 -9.97
C SER A 57 -4.62 8.10 -11.27
N ALA A 58 -5.89 7.98 -11.62
CA ALA A 58 -6.32 7.26 -12.82
C ALA A 58 -5.72 7.82 -14.12
N ASP A 59 -5.45 9.13 -14.17
CA ASP A 59 -4.78 9.80 -15.29
C ASP A 59 -3.23 9.73 -15.20
N GLY A 60 -2.68 9.17 -14.12
CA GLY A 60 -1.25 9.04 -13.89
C GLY A 60 -0.53 10.35 -13.58
N ARG A 61 -1.24 11.49 -13.43
CA ARG A 61 -0.61 12.80 -13.22
C ARG A 61 -0.27 13.08 -11.76
N ARG A 62 -0.93 12.43 -10.82
CA ARG A 62 -0.75 12.64 -9.39
C ARG A 62 -0.42 11.33 -8.68
N VAL A 63 0.29 11.46 -7.56
CA VAL A 63 0.59 10.34 -6.66
C VAL A 63 0.17 10.76 -5.26
N LEU A 64 -0.80 10.03 -4.67
CA LEU A 64 -1.08 10.10 -3.23
C LEU A 64 -0.03 9.31 -2.48
N PHE A 65 0.29 9.75 -1.27
CA PHE A 65 1.16 8.99 -0.36
C PHE A 65 0.87 9.39 1.09
N ALA A 66 1.20 8.51 2.02
CA ALA A 66 1.16 8.80 3.45
C ALA A 66 2.53 9.30 3.89
N ALA A 67 2.58 10.40 4.64
CA ALA A 67 3.83 10.95 5.14
C ALA A 67 3.71 11.42 6.59
N ASN A 68 4.85 11.37 7.30
CA ASN A 68 5.01 11.93 8.63
C ASN A 68 6.30 12.76 8.67
N HIS A 69 6.16 14.07 8.42
CA HIS A 69 7.29 15.00 8.36
C HIS A 69 7.49 15.78 9.68
N ASP A 70 6.51 15.80 10.56
CA ASP A 70 6.56 16.54 11.83
C ASP A 70 6.74 15.62 13.06
N GLY A 71 6.83 14.32 12.84
CA GLY A 71 7.02 13.31 13.88
C GLY A 71 5.79 13.01 14.74
N LYS A 72 4.60 13.57 14.41
CA LYS A 72 3.39 13.39 15.21
C LYS A 72 2.51 12.26 14.68
N GLN A 73 1.95 12.42 13.48
CA GLN A 73 1.09 11.45 12.83
C GLN A 73 1.37 11.35 11.34
N THR A 74 0.80 10.34 10.70
CA THR A 74 0.78 10.24 9.23
C THR A 74 -0.42 10.98 8.68
N ASP A 75 -0.17 11.81 7.68
CA ASP A 75 -1.16 12.52 6.88
C ASP A 75 -1.07 12.11 5.42
N VAL A 76 -2.10 12.43 4.64
CA VAL A 76 -2.10 12.23 3.18
C VAL A 76 -1.54 13.43 2.47
N PHE A 77 -0.60 13.17 1.58
CA PHE A 77 0.00 14.13 0.67
C PHE A 77 -0.28 13.75 -0.79
N VAL A 78 -0.21 14.72 -1.67
CA VAL A 78 -0.29 14.52 -3.11
C VAL A 78 0.90 15.17 -3.81
N PHE A 79 1.55 14.40 -4.66
CA PHE A 79 2.57 14.88 -5.59
C PHE A 79 1.98 15.06 -6.98
N ASN A 80 2.19 16.24 -7.58
CA ASN A 80 1.81 16.52 -8.97
C ASN A 80 3.03 16.30 -9.87
N ARG A 81 2.97 15.33 -10.77
CA ARG A 81 4.08 14.93 -11.65
C ARG A 81 4.43 15.97 -12.72
N GLU A 82 3.51 16.86 -13.10
CA GLU A 82 3.73 17.89 -14.09
C GLU A 82 4.48 19.09 -13.50
N THR A 83 4.13 19.46 -12.26
CA THR A 83 4.68 20.64 -11.60
C THR A 83 5.79 20.35 -10.59
N GLY A 84 5.96 19.06 -10.21
CA GLY A 84 6.88 18.65 -9.14
C GLY A 84 6.42 19.06 -7.73
N ARG A 85 5.20 19.58 -7.58
CA ARG A 85 4.72 20.11 -6.30
C ARG A 85 4.14 19.02 -5.41
N VAL A 86 4.55 19.02 -4.14
CA VAL A 86 3.92 18.26 -3.05
C VAL A 86 2.94 19.17 -2.31
N THR A 87 1.77 18.64 -1.96
CA THR A 87 0.74 19.34 -1.17
C THR A 87 0.16 18.39 -0.14
N GLN A 88 0.10 18.83 1.12
CA GLN A 88 -0.59 18.12 2.19
C GLN A 88 -2.11 18.25 2.00
N LEU A 89 -2.83 17.14 2.05
CA LEU A 89 -4.28 17.08 1.91
C LEU A 89 -5.00 16.97 3.26
N THR A 90 -4.51 16.13 4.17
CA THR A 90 -5.12 15.96 5.49
C THR A 90 -4.26 16.59 6.59
N THR A 91 -4.91 17.01 7.68
CA THR A 91 -4.28 17.60 8.87
C THR A 91 -5.09 17.23 10.10
N THR A 92 -5.55 15.99 10.16
CA THR A 92 -6.39 15.52 11.26
C THR A 92 -5.51 15.08 12.46
N PRO A 93 -6.06 14.91 13.66
CA PRO A 93 -5.25 14.42 14.79
C PRO A 93 -5.00 12.92 14.78
N GLU A 94 -5.58 12.19 13.81
CA GLU A 94 -5.40 10.74 13.65
C GLU A 94 -4.41 10.41 12.55
N ASN A 95 -4.02 9.13 12.45
CA ASN A 95 -3.12 8.67 11.40
C ASN A 95 -3.90 8.22 10.17
N GLU A 96 -3.64 8.81 9.01
CA GLU A 96 -4.16 8.38 7.73
C GLU A 96 -3.07 7.61 6.96
N ASN A 97 -3.37 6.37 6.63
CA ASN A 97 -2.48 5.45 5.93
C ASN A 97 -3.13 4.86 4.69
N SER A 98 -2.32 4.33 3.78
CA SER A 98 -2.75 3.62 2.57
C SER A 98 -3.75 4.44 1.72
N PRO A 99 -3.44 5.70 1.38
CA PRO A 99 -4.35 6.52 0.60
C PRO A 99 -4.56 5.90 -0.79
N THR A 100 -5.81 5.81 -1.22
CA THR A 100 -6.21 5.18 -2.48
C THR A 100 -7.32 6.00 -3.11
N TYR A 101 -7.16 6.44 -4.37
CA TYR A 101 -8.25 7.12 -5.07
C TYR A 101 -9.50 6.24 -5.13
N LEU A 102 -10.66 6.85 -4.92
CA LEU A 102 -11.94 6.16 -5.05
C LEU A 102 -12.16 5.73 -6.50
N PRO A 103 -12.73 4.54 -6.74
CA PRO A 103 -13.03 4.05 -8.09
C PRO A 103 -14.24 4.78 -8.67
N SER A 104 -14.11 6.07 -8.91
CA SER A 104 -15.09 6.83 -9.64
C SER A 104 -14.96 6.55 -11.13
N GLY A 105 -16.03 6.60 -11.84
CA GLY A 105 -16.00 6.21 -13.24
C GLY A 105 -15.12 7.06 -14.14
N LYS A 106 -14.64 8.25 -13.78
CA LYS A 106 -13.99 9.14 -14.77
C LYS A 106 -12.97 10.16 -14.23
N THR A 107 -12.98 10.55 -12.95
CA THR A 107 -12.06 11.59 -12.44
C THR A 107 -11.68 11.33 -10.99
N ASP A 108 -10.51 11.80 -10.56
CA ASP A 108 -10.09 11.78 -9.14
C ASP A 108 -10.89 12.81 -8.30
N ALA A 109 -11.96 13.38 -8.88
CA ALA A 109 -12.80 14.40 -8.24
C ALA A 109 -13.60 13.86 -7.06
N ASP A 110 -13.81 12.52 -7.01
CA ASP A 110 -14.63 11.90 -5.95
C ASP A 110 -13.87 11.69 -4.64
N GLY A 111 -12.57 11.95 -4.63
CA GLY A 111 -11.73 11.87 -3.43
C GLY A 111 -10.94 10.58 -3.30
N PHE A 112 -10.59 10.25 -2.06
CA PHE A 112 -9.76 9.09 -1.75
C PHE A 112 -10.20 8.42 -0.45
N SER A 113 -9.87 7.15 -0.29
CA SER A 113 -10.02 6.39 0.94
C SER A 113 -8.67 6.19 1.64
N VAL A 114 -8.74 5.98 2.94
CA VAL A 114 -7.58 5.73 3.81
C VAL A 114 -7.91 4.65 4.84
N VAL A 115 -6.90 3.98 5.34
CA VAL A 115 -6.97 3.30 6.63
C VAL A 115 -6.62 4.32 7.70
N ARG A 116 -7.60 4.67 8.52
CA ARG A 116 -7.44 5.63 9.60
C ARG A 116 -7.27 4.90 10.93
N SER A 117 -6.18 5.24 11.66
CA SER A 117 -6.04 4.84 13.05
C SER A 117 -6.60 5.95 13.92
N GLU A 118 -7.79 5.70 14.46
CA GLU A 118 -8.56 6.64 15.26
C GLU A 118 -7.90 6.88 16.63
N MET A 119 -8.37 7.88 17.37
CA MET A 119 -7.83 8.24 18.68
C MET A 119 -7.81 7.08 19.68
N ASP A 120 -8.81 6.19 19.60
CA ASP A 120 -8.92 4.97 20.42
C ASP A 120 -8.10 3.80 19.88
N LYS A 121 -7.28 4.01 18.83
CA LYS A 121 -6.48 3.03 18.10
C LYS A 121 -7.28 2.05 17.23
N THR A 122 -8.57 2.26 17.06
CA THR A 122 -9.36 1.49 16.10
C THR A 122 -8.92 1.83 14.68
N GLN A 123 -8.69 0.80 13.84
CA GLN A 123 -8.31 0.99 12.44
C GLN A 123 -9.50 0.64 11.55
N ARG A 124 -10.01 1.65 10.81
CA ARG A 124 -11.16 1.49 9.92
C ARG A 124 -10.94 2.15 8.57
N LEU A 125 -11.78 1.80 7.59
CA LEU A 125 -11.77 2.40 6.26
C LEU A 125 -12.61 3.68 6.25
N TRP A 126 -11.94 4.79 5.95
CA TRP A 126 -12.52 6.12 5.82
C TRP A 126 -12.35 6.66 4.40
N ARG A 127 -13.16 7.64 4.01
CA ARG A 127 -12.97 8.43 2.80
C ARG A 127 -12.90 9.92 3.11
N PHE A 128 -12.27 10.66 2.21
CA PHE A 128 -12.21 12.11 2.14
C PHE A 128 -12.60 12.57 0.74
N ASN A 129 -13.05 13.81 0.61
CA ASN A 129 -13.21 14.43 -0.71
C ASN A 129 -11.83 14.71 -1.36
N ALA A 130 -11.80 15.14 -2.60
CA ALA A 130 -10.56 15.38 -3.36
C ALA A 130 -9.63 16.43 -2.75
N THR A 131 -10.11 17.26 -1.83
CA THR A 131 -9.32 18.27 -1.12
C THR A 131 -8.86 17.84 0.27
N GLY A 132 -9.08 16.56 0.64
CA GLY A 132 -8.73 16.02 1.95
C GLY A 132 -9.63 16.49 3.10
N ARG A 133 -10.86 16.88 2.77
CA ARG A 133 -11.88 17.32 3.74
C ARG A 133 -13.06 16.34 3.77
N GLU A 134 -14.01 16.60 4.67
CA GLU A 134 -15.26 15.83 4.80
C GLU A 134 -15.01 14.34 5.05
N PRO A 135 -14.32 14.00 6.16
CA PRO A 135 -14.06 12.60 6.51
C PRO A 135 -15.38 11.86 6.72
N TYR A 136 -15.51 10.67 6.14
CA TYR A 136 -16.67 9.82 6.26
C TYR A 136 -16.25 8.37 6.48
N LEU A 137 -16.79 7.73 7.52
CA LEU A 137 -16.57 6.34 7.85
C LEU A 137 -17.33 5.44 6.86
N LEU A 138 -16.60 4.61 6.11
CA LEU A 138 -17.20 3.74 5.09
C LEU A 138 -17.75 2.44 5.67
N LEU A 139 -17.05 1.84 6.63
CA LEU A 139 -17.40 0.54 7.21
C LEU A 139 -17.28 0.61 8.74
N THR A 140 -18.41 0.63 9.45
CA THR A 140 -18.45 0.80 10.91
C THR A 140 -17.93 -0.42 11.66
N ASP A 141 -18.33 -1.63 11.23
CA ASP A 141 -18.13 -2.86 11.99
C ASP A 141 -16.96 -3.71 11.48
N VAL A 142 -16.36 -3.33 10.36
CA VAL A 142 -15.21 -4.05 9.76
C VAL A 142 -13.92 -3.45 10.28
N LYS A 143 -13.26 -4.15 11.19
CA LYS A 143 -12.04 -3.70 11.90
C LYS A 143 -11.28 -4.88 12.52
N PRO A 144 -9.96 -4.76 12.77
CA PRO A 144 -9.09 -3.66 12.38
C PRO A 144 -8.59 -3.81 10.93
N VAL A 145 -8.84 -2.79 10.10
CA VAL A 145 -8.39 -2.75 8.71
C VAL A 145 -6.92 -2.36 8.65
N GLY A 146 -6.09 -3.13 7.93
CA GLY A 146 -4.68 -2.79 7.69
C GLY A 146 -4.43 -2.21 6.30
N TYR A 147 -5.02 -2.80 5.27
CA TYR A 147 -4.90 -2.39 3.86
C TYR A 147 -6.20 -2.65 3.11
N HIS A 148 -6.34 -2.01 1.94
CA HIS A 148 -7.53 -2.20 1.11
C HIS A 148 -7.22 -2.06 -0.38
N ALA A 149 -8.06 -2.69 -1.21
CA ALA A 149 -8.05 -2.54 -2.66
C ALA A 149 -9.48 -2.52 -3.20
N TRP A 150 -9.85 -1.47 -3.90
CA TRP A 150 -11.18 -1.35 -4.50
C TRP A 150 -11.35 -2.29 -5.69
N VAL A 151 -12.45 -3.02 -5.70
CA VAL A 151 -12.90 -3.81 -6.86
C VAL A 151 -13.71 -2.93 -7.82
N ASP A 152 -14.66 -2.19 -7.26
CA ASP A 152 -15.55 -1.25 -7.93
C ASP A 152 -16.07 -0.20 -6.91
N PRO A 153 -16.98 0.74 -7.26
CA PRO A 153 -17.45 1.77 -6.35
C PRO A 153 -18.16 1.28 -5.08
N ASP A 154 -18.65 0.05 -5.06
CA ASP A 154 -19.31 -0.54 -3.88
C ASP A 154 -18.42 -1.55 -3.15
N ARG A 155 -17.62 -2.34 -3.88
CA ARG A 155 -16.90 -3.46 -3.30
C ARG A 155 -15.43 -3.19 -3.09
N VAL A 156 -14.95 -3.55 -1.91
CA VAL A 156 -13.57 -3.39 -1.48
C VAL A 156 -13.04 -4.70 -0.87
N ALA A 157 -11.83 -5.07 -1.26
CA ALA A 157 -11.06 -6.12 -0.61
C ALA A 157 -10.25 -5.52 0.53
N LEU A 158 -10.28 -6.16 1.69
CA LEU A 158 -9.70 -5.69 2.93
C LEU A 158 -8.72 -6.72 3.50
N PHE A 159 -7.53 -6.25 3.86
CA PHE A 159 -6.64 -6.97 4.74
C PHE A 159 -7.01 -6.64 6.18
N ILE A 160 -7.53 -7.61 6.90
CA ILE A 160 -7.94 -7.46 8.29
C ILE A 160 -6.87 -8.07 9.18
N LEU A 161 -6.37 -7.27 10.13
CA LEU A 161 -5.38 -7.70 11.10
C LEU A 161 -5.98 -8.73 12.05
N GLY A 162 -5.21 -9.75 12.37
CA GLY A 162 -5.60 -10.86 13.27
C GLY A 162 -4.58 -11.98 13.24
N GLU A 163 -4.82 -13.03 14.00
CA GLU A 163 -4.00 -14.23 14.06
C GLU A 163 -4.83 -15.47 13.66
N PRO A 164 -4.80 -15.87 12.38
CA PRO A 164 -4.08 -15.25 11.24
C PRO A 164 -4.81 -14.02 10.67
N ASN A 165 -4.08 -13.17 9.93
CA ASN A 165 -4.67 -12.10 9.12
C ASN A 165 -5.63 -12.68 8.07
N SER A 166 -6.71 -11.95 7.75
CA SER A 166 -7.71 -12.41 6.79
C SER A 166 -7.94 -11.43 5.62
N LEU A 167 -8.32 -12.01 4.48
CA LEU A 167 -8.91 -11.28 3.36
C LEU A 167 -10.42 -11.27 3.52
N GLN A 168 -11.00 -10.07 3.52
CA GLN A 168 -12.45 -9.90 3.49
C GLN A 168 -12.87 -9.14 2.24
N LEU A 169 -14.00 -9.50 1.67
CA LEU A 169 -14.71 -8.71 0.66
C LEU A 169 -15.89 -8.02 1.32
N ALA A 170 -15.94 -6.70 1.21
CA ALA A 170 -16.98 -5.87 1.81
C ALA A 170 -17.71 -5.05 0.76
N SER A 171 -19.00 -4.78 1.01
CA SER A 171 -19.81 -3.80 0.29
C SER A 171 -20.00 -2.56 1.17
N VAL A 172 -19.59 -1.41 0.68
CA VAL A 172 -19.73 -0.15 1.43
C VAL A 172 -21.19 0.34 1.47
N ASN A 173 -22.00 -0.03 0.48
CA ASN A 173 -23.42 0.31 0.44
C ASN A 173 -24.22 -0.45 1.49
N SER A 174 -23.93 -1.74 1.70
CA SER A 174 -24.63 -2.56 2.68
C SER A 174 -23.96 -2.63 4.05
N GLY A 175 -22.71 -2.22 4.17
CA GLY A 175 -21.88 -2.36 5.37
C GLY A 175 -21.47 -3.80 5.70
N LYS A 176 -21.82 -4.78 4.85
CA LYS A 176 -21.53 -6.21 5.07
C LYS A 176 -20.17 -6.60 4.54
N SER A 177 -19.52 -7.54 5.23
CA SER A 177 -18.29 -8.17 4.80
C SER A 177 -18.33 -9.68 4.99
N GLU A 178 -17.51 -10.39 4.22
CA GLU A 178 -17.29 -11.84 4.34
C GLU A 178 -15.81 -12.18 4.30
N VAL A 179 -15.37 -13.12 5.13
CA VAL A 179 -14.02 -13.66 5.09
C VAL A 179 -13.92 -14.63 3.92
N VAL A 180 -12.96 -14.40 3.02
CA VAL A 180 -12.75 -15.23 1.83
C VAL A 180 -11.44 -16.01 1.84
N ALA A 181 -10.45 -15.57 2.63
CA ALA A 181 -9.19 -16.30 2.87
C ALA A 181 -8.57 -15.88 4.20
N ASN A 182 -7.74 -16.76 4.77
CA ASN A 182 -6.93 -16.50 5.95
C ASN A 182 -5.44 -16.67 5.61
N GLY A 183 -4.54 -16.18 6.47
CA GLY A 183 -3.10 -16.32 6.27
C GLY A 183 -2.55 -15.48 5.12
N ILE A 184 -3.17 -14.34 4.87
CA ILE A 184 -2.74 -13.44 3.79
C ILE A 184 -1.67 -12.44 4.24
N GLY A 185 -0.88 -11.96 3.27
CA GLY A 185 0.02 -10.81 3.41
C GLY A 185 -0.68 -9.48 3.13
N ARG A 186 0.04 -8.39 3.38
CA ARG A 186 -0.49 -7.01 3.27
C ARG A 186 -0.72 -6.51 1.85
N SER A 187 -0.11 -7.14 0.85
CA SER A 187 -0.15 -6.67 -0.55
C SER A 187 -1.44 -7.12 -1.22
N LEU A 188 -2.35 -6.18 -1.42
CA LEU A 188 -3.64 -6.35 -2.08
C LEU A 188 -3.72 -5.42 -3.29
N HIS A 189 -4.06 -5.96 -4.47
CA HIS A 189 -4.18 -5.15 -5.68
C HIS A 189 -5.31 -5.63 -6.57
N ARG A 190 -6.13 -4.70 -7.04
CA ARG A 190 -7.04 -4.98 -8.15
C ARG A 190 -6.22 -5.34 -9.39
N ILE A 191 -6.60 -6.38 -10.09
CA ILE A 191 -6.01 -6.75 -11.38
C ILE A 191 -6.60 -5.85 -12.46
N PRO A 192 -5.79 -5.05 -13.19
CA PRO A 192 -6.29 -4.14 -14.22
C PRO A 192 -7.17 -4.83 -15.25
N GLY A 193 -8.26 -4.17 -15.64
CA GLY A 193 -9.22 -4.69 -16.62
C GLY A 193 -10.15 -5.80 -16.13
N THR A 194 -10.09 -6.16 -14.83
CA THR A 194 -10.89 -7.25 -14.24
C THR A 194 -11.63 -6.82 -12.97
N ARG A 195 -12.45 -7.73 -12.41
CA ARG A 195 -13.07 -7.61 -11.10
C ARG A 195 -12.39 -8.55 -10.07
N ALA A 196 -11.17 -8.94 -10.36
CA ALA A 196 -10.36 -9.78 -9.47
C ALA A 196 -9.38 -8.95 -8.66
N VAL A 197 -9.05 -9.45 -7.48
CA VAL A 197 -8.02 -8.91 -6.59
C VAL A 197 -6.96 -9.96 -6.38
N SER A 198 -5.69 -9.57 -6.50
CA SER A 198 -4.57 -10.41 -6.14
C SER A 198 -4.11 -10.14 -4.71
N PHE A 199 -3.58 -11.17 -4.07
CA PHE A 199 -3.06 -11.11 -2.72
C PHE A 199 -1.93 -12.12 -2.53
N VAL A 200 -1.05 -11.86 -1.58
CA VAL A 200 -0.04 -12.83 -1.17
C VAL A 200 -0.64 -13.74 -0.12
N HIS A 201 -0.50 -15.05 -0.28
CA HIS A 201 -1.03 -16.06 0.61
C HIS A 201 0.11 -16.94 1.15
N ARG A 202 0.12 -17.18 2.46
CA ARG A 202 1.02 -18.15 3.08
C ARG A 202 0.35 -19.51 3.07
N GLU A 203 0.96 -20.46 2.36
CA GLU A 203 0.50 -21.86 2.33
C GLU A 203 0.81 -22.58 3.65
N PRO A 204 0.11 -23.69 3.94
CA PRO A 204 0.43 -24.55 5.08
C PRO A 204 1.87 -25.09 5.05
N SER A 205 2.46 -25.25 3.87
CA SER A 205 3.87 -25.62 3.67
C SER A 205 4.86 -24.54 4.16
N GLY A 206 4.39 -23.32 4.40
CA GLY A 206 5.20 -22.16 4.69
C GLY A 206 5.60 -21.34 3.46
N ASP A 207 5.35 -21.86 2.26
CA ASP A 207 5.56 -21.13 1.00
C ASP A 207 4.63 -19.92 0.88
N TYR A 208 5.05 -18.92 0.11
CA TYR A 208 4.23 -17.77 -0.22
C TYR A 208 3.88 -17.76 -1.71
N TRP A 209 2.60 -17.58 -1.99
CA TRP A 209 2.05 -17.52 -3.34
C TRP A 209 1.31 -16.23 -3.58
N ILE A 210 1.42 -15.70 -4.78
CA ILE A 210 0.49 -14.71 -5.28
C ILE A 210 -0.72 -15.48 -5.82
N LYS A 211 -1.89 -15.17 -5.27
CA LYS A 211 -3.19 -15.71 -5.71
C LYS A 211 -4.08 -14.56 -6.18
N GLN A 212 -5.12 -14.90 -6.92
CA GLN A 212 -6.21 -14.00 -7.25
C GLN A 212 -7.52 -14.55 -6.74
N ILE A 213 -8.44 -13.66 -6.38
CA ILE A 213 -9.84 -13.97 -6.12
C ILE A 213 -10.70 -13.17 -7.10
N ASP A 214 -11.60 -13.84 -7.79
CA ASP A 214 -12.66 -13.20 -8.55
C ASP A 214 -13.76 -12.73 -7.59
N ALA A 215 -14.06 -11.43 -7.60
CA ALA A 215 -14.97 -10.83 -6.62
C ALA A 215 -16.45 -11.18 -6.84
N ASP A 216 -16.82 -11.77 -7.97
CA ASP A 216 -18.19 -12.21 -8.25
C ASP A 216 -18.38 -13.68 -7.86
N SER A 217 -17.52 -14.57 -8.38
CA SER A 217 -17.62 -16.01 -8.17
C SER A 217 -16.97 -16.50 -6.88
N ARG A 218 -16.14 -15.69 -6.21
CA ARG A 218 -15.30 -16.07 -5.04
C ARG A 218 -14.23 -17.11 -5.36
N LYS A 219 -14.04 -17.46 -6.63
CA LYS A 219 -13.03 -18.43 -7.04
C LYS A 219 -11.63 -17.89 -6.76
N ILE A 220 -10.85 -18.66 -6.01
CA ILE A 220 -9.43 -18.35 -5.74
C ILE A 220 -8.57 -19.25 -6.63
N GLU A 221 -7.60 -18.62 -7.31
CA GLU A 221 -6.66 -19.33 -8.19
C GLU A 221 -5.23 -18.88 -7.91
N PRO A 222 -4.24 -19.80 -7.90
CA PRO A 222 -2.85 -19.46 -7.80
C PRO A 222 -2.36 -18.81 -9.12
N LEU A 223 -1.44 -17.86 -8.99
CA LEU A 223 -0.77 -17.22 -10.13
C LEU A 223 0.68 -17.68 -10.23
N THR A 224 1.47 -17.41 -9.20
CA THR A 224 2.90 -17.76 -9.13
C THR A 224 3.38 -17.74 -7.68
N LYS A 225 4.51 -18.41 -7.40
CA LYS A 225 5.23 -18.20 -6.14
C LYS A 225 5.80 -16.78 -6.09
N VAL A 226 5.93 -16.22 -4.89
CA VAL A 226 6.64 -14.96 -4.70
C VAL A 226 8.12 -15.13 -5.09
N VAL A 227 8.78 -14.03 -5.42
CA VAL A 227 10.23 -14.04 -5.67
C VAL A 227 10.97 -14.42 -4.39
N ASP A 228 12.02 -15.21 -4.51
CA ASP A 228 12.85 -15.60 -3.38
C ASP A 228 13.48 -14.37 -2.71
N GLY A 229 13.50 -14.34 -1.38
CA GLY A 229 14.05 -13.23 -0.62
C GLY A 229 13.16 -11.97 -0.55
N ALA A 230 11.92 -12.02 -1.02
CA ALA A 230 10.95 -10.92 -0.92
C ALA A 230 10.46 -10.74 0.53
N ALA A 231 11.22 -10.01 1.34
CA ALA A 231 10.94 -9.82 2.77
C ALA A 231 9.57 -9.14 3.01
N ASP A 232 9.28 -8.09 2.26
CA ASP A 232 8.04 -7.31 2.39
C ASP A 232 6.89 -7.87 1.57
N ARG A 233 7.18 -8.71 0.59
CA ARG A 233 6.21 -9.34 -0.31
C ARG A 233 5.25 -8.34 -0.93
N ASP A 234 5.79 -7.18 -1.31
CA ASP A 234 5.00 -6.15 -1.98
C ASP A 234 5.04 -6.35 -3.49
N MET A 235 3.89 -6.17 -4.12
CA MET A 235 3.74 -6.33 -5.57
C MET A 235 2.89 -5.20 -6.16
N ALA A 236 2.97 -5.04 -7.48
CA ALA A 236 2.07 -4.17 -8.23
C ALA A 236 1.84 -4.74 -9.62
N TRP A 237 0.70 -4.43 -10.23
CA TRP A 237 0.39 -4.84 -11.61
C TRP A 237 0.79 -3.78 -12.60
N MET A 238 1.34 -4.22 -13.74
CA MET A 238 1.38 -3.38 -14.93
C MET A 238 -0.04 -3.19 -15.49
N PRO A 239 -0.30 -2.08 -16.20
CA PRO A 239 -1.64 -1.79 -16.75
C PRO A 239 -2.17 -2.84 -17.73
N ASP A 240 -1.31 -3.70 -18.25
CA ASP A 240 -1.67 -4.82 -19.14
C ASP A 240 -2.50 -5.91 -18.45
N GLY A 241 -2.59 -5.90 -17.10
CA GLY A 241 -3.28 -6.92 -16.31
C GLY A 241 -2.66 -8.32 -16.40
N LYS A 242 -1.46 -8.42 -16.96
CA LYS A 242 -0.73 -9.69 -17.20
C LYS A 242 0.59 -9.74 -16.47
N THR A 243 1.25 -8.60 -16.29
CA THR A 243 2.60 -8.52 -15.71
C THR A 243 2.55 -7.98 -14.30
N ILE A 244 3.18 -8.70 -13.37
CA ILE A 244 3.37 -8.32 -11.96
C ILE A 244 4.80 -7.85 -11.78
N LEU A 245 4.98 -6.76 -11.03
CA LEU A 245 6.26 -6.36 -10.44
C LEU A 245 6.29 -6.76 -8.98
N MET A 246 7.43 -7.24 -8.48
CA MET A 246 7.63 -7.58 -7.08
C MET A 246 9.01 -7.16 -6.61
N SER A 247 9.11 -6.62 -5.40
CA SER A 247 10.38 -6.28 -4.78
C SER A 247 11.00 -7.47 -4.07
N GLY A 248 12.35 -7.53 -4.11
CA GLY A 248 13.16 -8.50 -3.35
C GLY A 248 14.52 -7.87 -3.02
N GLY A 249 14.72 -7.43 -1.77
CA GLY A 249 15.89 -6.65 -1.38
C GLY A 249 15.95 -5.32 -2.13
N THR A 250 17.08 -5.00 -2.75
CA THR A 250 17.22 -3.78 -3.57
C THR A 250 16.64 -3.93 -4.98
N LYS A 251 16.20 -5.12 -5.35
CA LYS A 251 15.82 -5.45 -6.72
C LYS A 251 14.32 -5.43 -6.93
N VAL A 252 13.90 -5.15 -8.17
CA VAL A 252 12.54 -5.32 -8.66
C VAL A 252 12.56 -6.38 -9.75
N PHE A 253 11.65 -7.32 -9.65
CA PHE A 253 11.46 -8.41 -10.58
C PHE A 253 10.11 -8.27 -11.29
N SER A 254 10.02 -8.78 -12.50
CA SER A 254 8.78 -8.91 -13.25
C SER A 254 8.45 -10.38 -13.50
N TRP A 255 7.16 -10.70 -13.45
CA TRP A 255 6.61 -11.97 -13.89
C TRP A 255 5.37 -11.72 -14.74
N THR A 256 5.31 -12.37 -15.90
CA THR A 256 4.13 -12.27 -16.79
C THR A 256 3.37 -13.59 -16.76
N ARG A 257 2.05 -13.54 -16.81
CA ARG A 257 1.20 -14.74 -16.79
C ARG A 257 1.72 -15.81 -17.76
N GLY A 258 1.91 -17.03 -17.26
CA GLY A 258 2.47 -18.15 -18.01
C GLY A 258 3.99 -18.24 -18.03
N ALA A 259 4.72 -17.27 -17.50
CA ALA A 259 6.17 -17.39 -17.36
C ALA A 259 6.51 -18.40 -16.25
N SER A 260 7.60 -19.16 -16.48
CA SER A 260 8.10 -20.15 -15.51
C SER A 260 8.95 -19.54 -14.38
N SER A 261 9.45 -18.31 -14.56
CA SER A 261 10.35 -17.66 -13.60
C SER A 261 10.18 -16.14 -13.59
N TRP A 262 10.67 -15.52 -12.53
CA TRP A 262 10.81 -14.07 -12.40
C TRP A 262 12.06 -13.57 -13.17
N THR A 263 11.98 -12.37 -13.70
CA THR A 263 13.09 -11.68 -14.39
C THR A 263 13.41 -10.38 -13.67
N GLU A 264 14.68 -10.17 -13.31
CA GLU A 264 15.13 -8.89 -12.73
C GLU A 264 15.02 -7.77 -13.77
N VAL A 265 14.37 -6.66 -13.38
CA VAL A 265 14.16 -5.50 -14.25
C VAL A 265 14.76 -4.21 -13.73
N PHE A 266 15.11 -4.15 -12.43
CA PHE A 266 15.72 -2.97 -11.82
C PHE A 266 16.51 -3.35 -10.55
N ASP A 267 17.58 -2.62 -10.27
CA ASP A 267 18.32 -2.72 -9.02
C ASP A 267 18.57 -1.31 -8.45
N ALA A 268 17.92 -1.01 -7.33
CA ALA A 268 18.03 0.26 -6.63
C ALA A 268 19.45 0.53 -6.10
N ALA A 269 20.23 -0.54 -5.80
CA ALA A 269 21.61 -0.40 -5.33
C ALA A 269 22.52 0.27 -6.35
N LEU A 270 22.25 0.12 -7.65
CA LEU A 270 23.01 0.79 -8.72
C LEU A 270 22.82 2.32 -8.71
N HIS A 271 21.84 2.80 -7.98
CA HIS A 271 21.52 4.22 -7.79
C HIS A 271 21.80 4.70 -6.35
N ASN A 272 22.57 3.93 -5.55
CA ASN A 272 22.81 4.17 -4.13
C ASN A 272 21.55 4.23 -3.27
N LEU A 273 20.49 3.52 -3.67
CA LEU A 273 19.25 3.40 -2.94
C LEU A 273 19.19 2.09 -2.15
N GLY A 274 18.45 2.09 -1.03
CA GLY A 274 18.26 0.94 -0.18
C GLY A 274 17.28 -0.11 -0.71
N ALA A 275 16.90 -1.05 0.16
CA ALA A 275 15.91 -2.07 -0.17
C ALA A 275 14.55 -1.44 -0.55
N VAL A 276 13.93 -1.99 -1.59
CA VAL A 276 12.61 -1.57 -2.07
C VAL A 276 11.54 -2.27 -1.26
N SER A 277 10.80 -1.51 -0.46
CA SER A 277 9.76 -2.03 0.45
C SER A 277 8.35 -1.97 -0.14
N ARG A 278 8.11 -1.10 -1.14
CA ARG A 278 6.82 -0.97 -1.85
C ARG A 278 7.00 -0.54 -3.29
N ILE A 279 5.99 -0.89 -4.09
CA ILE A 279 5.92 -0.54 -5.51
C ILE A 279 4.50 -0.07 -5.83
N ALA A 280 4.39 1.00 -6.61
CA ALA A 280 3.15 1.38 -7.29
C ALA A 280 3.44 1.65 -8.77
N VAL A 281 2.49 1.31 -9.64
CA VAL A 281 2.63 1.46 -11.10
C VAL A 281 1.64 2.50 -11.60
N SER A 282 2.10 3.43 -12.42
CA SER A 282 1.24 4.39 -13.12
C SER A 282 0.25 3.64 -14.03
N PRO A 283 -1.04 3.99 -14.03
CA PRO A 283 -2.01 3.39 -14.95
C PRO A 283 -1.68 3.55 -16.43
N LYS A 284 -0.82 4.50 -16.77
CA LYS A 284 -0.29 4.68 -18.14
C LYS A 284 0.90 3.76 -18.46
N GLY A 285 1.46 3.08 -17.48
CA GLY A 285 2.67 2.28 -17.66
C GLY A 285 3.92 3.10 -17.98
N ASP A 286 3.92 4.38 -17.67
CA ASP A 286 4.99 5.34 -18.01
C ASP A 286 5.94 5.61 -16.85
N ALA A 287 5.60 5.15 -15.62
CA ALA A 287 6.43 5.27 -14.44
C ALA A 287 6.04 4.24 -13.37
N ILE A 288 6.96 3.94 -12.49
CA ILE A 288 6.69 3.31 -11.20
C ILE A 288 7.15 4.22 -10.06
N ALA A 289 6.50 4.09 -8.90
CA ALA A 289 6.98 4.63 -7.65
C ALA A 289 7.54 3.47 -6.80
N ILE A 290 8.74 3.62 -6.29
CA ILE A 290 9.36 2.69 -5.35
C ILE A 290 9.57 3.39 -4.01
N VAL A 291 9.37 2.67 -2.92
CA VAL A 291 9.67 3.13 -1.55
C VAL A 291 10.94 2.45 -1.08
N VAL A 292 11.89 3.24 -0.62
CA VAL A 292 13.18 2.76 -0.10
C VAL A 292 13.44 3.34 1.29
N ALA A 293 14.24 2.67 2.10
CA ALA A 293 14.69 3.24 3.36
C ALA A 293 15.55 4.48 3.13
N GLU A 294 15.34 5.54 3.93
CA GLU A 294 16.25 6.69 3.92
C GLU A 294 17.70 6.23 4.18
N PRO A 295 18.67 6.83 3.50
CA PRO A 295 20.08 6.64 3.84
C PRO A 295 20.30 6.99 5.31
N LYS A 296 21.03 6.14 6.03
CA LYS A 296 21.45 6.49 7.39
C LYS A 296 22.30 7.75 7.31
N ARG A 297 21.82 8.83 7.87
CA ARG A 297 22.54 10.10 8.03
C ARG A 297 23.55 10.00 9.16
#